data_51080763534a68930b92087ccacd1b16
#
_entry.id   51080763534a68930b92087ccacd1b16
#
_cell.length_a   1.000
_cell.length_b   1.000
_cell.length_c   1.000
_cell.angle_alpha   90.00
_cell.angle_beta   90.00
_cell.angle_gamma   90.00
#
_symmetry.space_group_name_H-M   'P 1'
#
loop_
_entity.id
_entity.type
_entity.pdbx_description
1 polymer ?
#
loop_
_entity_poly.entity_id
_entity_poly.type
_entity_poly.pdbx_seq_one_letter_code
_entity_poly.pdbx_strand_id
1 'polypeptide(L)'
;MTSTLERYQRIAPLYDLLDLPFEYGRYRRIRPLLFEGLSGHILDAGVGTGRNMPFYPRDMRVVGIDLSPAMLARAERRRALSAATVELRHMDVTRLDFPPASFDAAVATFLFCVLANDLQVPALRELRRVVRPRGSIRLLEYVRPRSRLRRLSIAVWQPWVAWAYGAGFDRNTEAHVSEAGLEILDARFVVDDLVQLLTVRVPG
;
A
#
# COMPACT_ATOMS: atom_id res chain seq x y z
N MET A 1 -18.78 5.80 15.20
CA MET A 1 -17.36 5.57 14.83
C MET A 1 -17.14 6.19 13.47
N THR A 2 -16.21 7.12 13.34
CA THR A 2 -15.86 7.76 12.05
C THR A 2 -15.31 6.69 11.11
N SER A 3 -15.81 6.60 9.89
CA SER A 3 -15.31 5.67 8.89
C SER A 3 -13.84 5.96 8.57
N THR A 4 -13.06 4.97 8.14
CA THR A 4 -11.67 5.16 7.70
C THR A 4 -11.60 6.23 6.60
N LEU A 5 -12.57 6.25 5.68
CA LEU A 5 -12.68 7.24 4.62
C LEU A 5 -12.85 8.68 5.17
N GLU A 6 -13.78 8.92 6.11
CA GLU A 6 -13.99 10.24 6.71
C GLU A 6 -12.73 10.75 7.42
N ARG A 7 -11.97 9.84 8.05
CA ARG A 7 -10.71 10.17 8.69
C ARG A 7 -9.68 10.64 7.66
N TYR A 8 -9.47 9.90 6.58
CA TYR A 8 -8.54 10.28 5.51
C TYR A 8 -8.93 11.57 4.81
N GLN A 9 -10.21 11.81 4.59
CA GLN A 9 -10.70 13.10 4.06
C GLN A 9 -10.34 14.27 4.98
N ARG A 10 -10.48 14.09 6.30
CA ARG A 10 -10.19 15.13 7.29
C ARG A 10 -8.71 15.44 7.41
N ILE A 11 -7.85 14.41 7.46
CA ILE A 11 -6.42 14.59 7.64
C ILE A 11 -5.66 14.87 6.34
N ALA A 12 -6.26 14.64 5.17
CA ALA A 12 -5.61 14.84 3.88
C ALA A 12 -4.85 16.18 3.77
N PRO A 13 -5.36 17.33 4.25
CA PRO A 13 -4.63 18.58 4.21
C PRO A 13 -3.31 18.59 4.98
N LEU A 14 -3.24 17.85 6.09
CA LEU A 14 -2.10 17.79 7.00
C LEU A 14 -1.32 16.47 6.86
N TYR A 15 -1.85 15.49 6.10
CA TYR A 15 -1.27 14.16 5.98
C TYR A 15 0.21 14.21 5.60
N ASP A 16 0.52 14.98 4.56
CA ASP A 16 1.89 15.11 4.08
C ASP A 16 2.83 15.75 5.11
N LEU A 17 2.33 16.69 5.92
CA LEU A 17 3.11 17.35 6.98
C LEU A 17 3.34 16.40 8.17
N LEU A 18 2.31 15.67 8.57
CA LEU A 18 2.39 14.70 9.67
C LEU A 18 3.31 13.52 9.34
N ASP A 19 3.36 13.13 8.06
CA ASP A 19 4.16 12.02 7.57
C ASP A 19 5.61 12.40 7.20
N LEU A 20 5.93 13.70 7.12
CA LEU A 20 7.26 14.21 6.73
C LEU A 20 8.43 13.56 7.47
N PRO A 21 8.42 13.45 8.83
CA PRO A 21 9.58 12.90 9.55
C PRO A 21 9.84 11.43 9.19
N PHE A 22 8.78 10.67 8.94
CA PHE A 22 8.87 9.25 8.56
C PHE A 22 9.29 9.10 7.09
N GLU A 23 8.69 9.90 6.20
CA GLU A 23 8.96 9.84 4.76
C GLU A 23 10.41 10.21 4.44
N TYR A 24 10.89 11.38 4.88
CA TYR A 24 12.25 11.83 4.58
C TYR A 24 13.33 11.04 5.33
N GLY A 25 13.01 10.53 6.53
CA GLY A 25 13.95 9.75 7.32
C GLY A 25 14.15 8.32 6.81
N ARG A 26 13.08 7.62 6.47
CA ARG A 26 13.14 6.16 6.24
C ARG A 26 12.40 5.70 4.99
N TYR A 27 11.15 6.14 4.74
CA TYR A 27 10.28 5.51 3.73
C TYR A 27 10.67 5.86 2.32
N ARG A 28 11.18 7.05 2.06
CA ARG A 28 11.68 7.45 0.74
C ARG A 28 12.77 6.50 0.21
N ARG A 29 13.59 5.90 1.10
CA ARG A 29 14.66 4.98 0.72
C ARG A 29 14.16 3.58 0.37
N ILE A 30 13.03 3.16 0.93
CA ILE A 30 12.48 1.81 0.74
C ILE A 30 11.42 1.73 -0.35
N ARG A 31 10.80 2.87 -0.77
CA ARG A 31 9.80 2.89 -1.84
C ARG A 31 10.31 2.35 -3.18
N PRO A 32 11.56 2.65 -3.64
CA PRO A 32 12.07 2.06 -4.87
C PRO A 32 12.07 0.53 -4.89
N LEU A 33 12.24 -0.11 -3.72
CA LEU A 33 12.26 -1.57 -3.59
C LEU A 33 10.96 -2.23 -4.07
N LEU A 34 9.83 -1.51 -3.98
CA LEU A 34 8.54 -1.98 -4.49
C LEU A 34 8.55 -2.22 -6.00
N PHE A 35 9.37 -1.48 -6.74
CA PHE A 35 9.36 -1.45 -8.20
C PHE A 35 10.52 -2.23 -8.83
N GLU A 36 11.47 -2.73 -8.03
CA GLU A 36 12.63 -3.48 -8.52
C GLU A 36 12.22 -4.67 -9.39
N GLY A 37 12.64 -4.69 -10.67
CA GLY A 37 12.34 -5.78 -11.62
C GLY A 37 10.86 -5.88 -12.06
N LEU A 38 10.01 -4.92 -11.69
CA LEU A 38 8.67 -4.79 -12.27
C LEU A 38 8.75 -3.96 -13.56
N SER A 39 7.85 -4.26 -14.51
CA SER A 39 7.68 -3.53 -15.77
C SER A 39 6.26 -3.70 -16.30
N GLY A 40 5.88 -2.89 -17.29
CA GLY A 40 4.59 -3.02 -17.95
C GLY A 40 3.47 -2.24 -17.27
N HIS A 41 2.28 -2.83 -17.17
CA HIS A 41 1.06 -2.21 -16.64
C HIS A 41 0.87 -2.56 -15.17
N ILE A 42 0.98 -1.58 -14.30
CA ILE A 42 1.04 -1.74 -12.84
C ILE A 42 -0.16 -1.08 -12.17
N LEU A 43 -0.77 -1.77 -11.21
CA LEU A 43 -1.76 -1.21 -10.31
C LEU A 43 -1.07 -0.74 -9.01
N ASP A 44 -1.15 0.55 -8.66
CA ASP A 44 -0.78 1.06 -7.31
C ASP A 44 -2.06 1.19 -6.48
N ALA A 45 -2.33 0.18 -5.64
CA ALA A 45 -3.51 0.10 -4.81
C ALA A 45 -3.33 0.90 -3.52
N GLY A 46 -4.23 1.87 -3.29
CA GLY A 46 -4.09 2.81 -2.18
C GLY A 46 -2.97 3.82 -2.45
N VAL A 47 -2.96 4.44 -3.64
CA VAL A 47 -1.92 5.40 -4.05
C VAL A 47 -1.79 6.60 -3.11
N GLY A 48 -2.83 6.89 -2.31
CA GLY A 48 -2.85 7.96 -1.33
C GLY A 48 -2.56 9.32 -1.96
N THR A 49 -1.61 10.05 -1.38
CA THR A 49 -1.17 11.35 -1.90
C THR A 49 -0.13 11.24 -3.03
N GLY A 50 0.14 10.04 -3.56
CA GLY A 50 1.06 9.82 -4.69
C GLY A 50 2.54 9.79 -4.31
N ARG A 51 2.88 9.36 -3.08
CA ARG A 51 4.26 9.29 -2.59
C ARG A 51 5.16 8.32 -3.35
N ASN A 52 4.59 7.34 -4.05
CA ASN A 52 5.32 6.39 -4.88
C ASN A 52 5.72 6.97 -6.24
N MET A 53 5.02 7.98 -6.74
CA MET A 53 5.16 8.50 -8.11
C MET A 53 6.57 8.91 -8.51
N PRO A 54 7.39 9.54 -7.65
CA PRO A 54 8.78 9.88 -7.99
C PRO A 54 9.68 8.65 -8.23
N PHE A 55 9.20 7.46 -7.85
CA PHE A 55 9.97 6.21 -7.91
C PHE A 55 9.46 5.24 -8.98
N TYR A 56 8.40 5.57 -9.70
CA TYR A 56 7.94 4.75 -10.81
C TYR A 56 8.98 4.73 -11.94
N PRO A 57 9.47 3.55 -12.36
CA PRO A 57 10.29 3.42 -13.55
C PRO A 57 9.62 4.01 -14.79
N ARG A 58 10.41 4.61 -15.67
CA ARG A 58 9.93 5.36 -16.83
C ARG A 58 9.12 4.52 -17.83
N ASP A 59 9.42 3.25 -17.92
CA ASP A 59 8.81 2.28 -18.84
C ASP A 59 7.51 1.68 -18.30
N MET A 60 7.07 2.09 -17.10
CA MET A 60 5.81 1.63 -16.54
C MET A 60 4.62 2.49 -17.00
N ARG A 61 3.48 1.81 -17.08
CA ARG A 61 2.15 2.44 -17.12
C ARG A 61 1.45 2.12 -15.80
N VAL A 62 1.16 3.13 -15.00
CA VAL A 62 0.63 2.94 -13.65
C VAL A 62 -0.80 3.44 -13.57
N VAL A 63 -1.70 2.61 -13.04
CA VAL A 63 -3.02 3.03 -12.58
C VAL A 63 -2.96 3.11 -11.06
N GLY A 64 -3.06 4.31 -10.51
CA GLY A 64 -3.16 4.54 -9.08
C GLY A 64 -4.62 4.66 -8.65
N ILE A 65 -5.04 3.85 -7.67
CA ILE A 65 -6.39 3.90 -7.12
C ILE A 65 -6.37 4.31 -5.65
N ASP A 66 -7.39 5.07 -5.23
CA ASP A 66 -7.65 5.37 -3.82
C ASP A 66 -9.14 5.59 -3.58
N LEU A 67 -9.61 5.24 -2.38
CA LEU A 67 -11.00 5.45 -1.98
C LEU A 67 -11.29 6.91 -1.60
N SER A 68 -10.27 7.72 -1.32
CA SER A 68 -10.40 9.11 -0.91
C SER A 68 -10.17 10.08 -2.06
N PRO A 69 -11.19 10.81 -2.53
CA PRO A 69 -11.04 11.87 -3.52
C PRO A 69 -10.05 12.96 -3.08
N ALA A 70 -9.98 13.25 -1.77
CA ALA A 70 -9.05 14.23 -1.23
C ALA A 70 -7.59 13.78 -1.33
N MET A 71 -7.31 12.48 -1.21
CA MET A 71 -5.98 11.90 -1.45
C MET A 71 -5.62 11.96 -2.94
N LEU A 72 -6.54 11.58 -3.81
CA LEU A 72 -6.35 11.62 -5.26
C LEU A 72 -6.09 13.05 -5.78
N ALA A 73 -6.77 14.06 -5.24
CA ALA A 73 -6.50 15.45 -5.60
C ALA A 73 -5.06 15.89 -5.26
N ARG A 74 -4.45 15.29 -4.24
CA ARG A 74 -3.03 15.51 -3.91
C ARG A 74 -2.09 14.68 -4.78
N ALA A 75 -2.47 13.44 -5.05
CA ALA A 75 -1.77 12.58 -5.98
C ALA A 75 -1.64 13.22 -7.37
N GLU A 76 -2.72 13.85 -7.85
CA GLU A 76 -2.73 14.56 -9.12
C GLU A 76 -1.66 15.67 -9.19
N ARG A 77 -1.46 16.42 -8.11
CA ARG A 77 -0.40 17.45 -8.04
C ARG A 77 1.01 16.84 -8.12
N ARG A 78 1.17 15.59 -7.66
CA ARG A 78 2.46 14.87 -7.73
C ARG A 78 2.66 14.12 -9.03
N ARG A 79 1.64 13.96 -9.85
CA ARG A 79 1.73 13.24 -11.12
C ARG A 79 2.85 13.78 -12.02
N ALA A 80 3.10 15.09 -12.00
CA ALA A 80 4.20 15.73 -12.72
C ALA A 80 5.61 15.29 -12.26
N LEU A 81 5.73 14.67 -11.07
CA LEU A 81 7.00 14.17 -10.56
C LEU A 81 7.29 12.72 -11.02
N SER A 82 6.32 12.06 -11.67
CA SER A 82 6.48 10.70 -12.18
C SER A 82 7.20 10.70 -13.53
N ALA A 83 8.16 9.79 -13.69
CA ALA A 83 8.74 9.49 -14.99
C ALA A 83 7.87 8.54 -15.82
N ALA A 84 6.98 7.80 -15.17
CA ALA A 84 6.03 6.86 -15.77
C ALA A 84 4.74 7.56 -16.25
N THR A 85 4.00 6.90 -17.13
CA THR A 85 2.62 7.31 -17.45
C THR A 85 1.70 6.90 -16.31
N VAL A 86 1.00 7.87 -15.71
CA VAL A 86 0.13 7.63 -14.54
C VAL A 86 -1.30 8.05 -14.85
N GLU A 87 -2.23 7.15 -14.56
CA GLU A 87 -3.66 7.39 -14.50
C GLU A 87 -4.14 7.25 -13.05
N LEU A 88 -5.02 8.13 -12.59
CA LEU A 88 -5.61 8.08 -11.24
C LEU A 88 -7.09 7.79 -11.32
N ARG A 89 -7.58 6.85 -10.48
CA ARG A 89 -8.99 6.49 -10.41
C ARG A 89 -9.49 6.44 -8.97
N HIS A 90 -10.67 6.99 -8.74
CA HIS A 90 -11.40 6.81 -7.48
C HIS A 90 -12.04 5.43 -7.47
N MET A 91 -11.56 4.54 -6.58
CA MET A 91 -11.99 3.15 -6.58
C MET A 91 -11.75 2.50 -5.21
N ASP A 92 -12.62 1.55 -4.86
CA ASP A 92 -12.46 0.68 -3.70
C ASP A 92 -11.62 -0.54 -4.08
N VAL A 93 -10.55 -0.81 -3.34
CA VAL A 93 -9.66 -1.95 -3.56
C VAL A 93 -10.36 -3.31 -3.38
N THR A 94 -11.48 -3.34 -2.64
CA THR A 94 -12.28 -4.56 -2.44
C THR A 94 -13.24 -4.86 -3.59
N ARG A 95 -13.37 -3.91 -4.54
CA ARG A 95 -14.24 -4.04 -5.73
C ARG A 95 -13.65 -3.25 -6.89
N LEU A 96 -12.74 -3.89 -7.62
CA LEU A 96 -12.02 -3.26 -8.72
C LEU A 96 -12.81 -3.36 -10.03
N ASP A 97 -13.03 -2.22 -10.67
CA ASP A 97 -13.67 -2.14 -11.99
C ASP A 97 -12.61 -2.30 -13.10
N PHE A 98 -11.94 -3.45 -13.09
CA PHE A 98 -11.02 -3.88 -14.14
C PHE A 98 -11.30 -5.33 -14.52
N PRO A 99 -11.11 -5.71 -15.79
CA PRO A 99 -11.17 -7.11 -16.22
C PRO A 99 -10.12 -7.96 -15.47
N PRO A 100 -10.32 -9.27 -15.36
CA PRO A 100 -9.27 -10.18 -14.86
C PRO A 100 -7.98 -10.05 -15.68
N ALA A 101 -6.83 -10.23 -15.04
CA ALA A 101 -5.52 -10.22 -15.66
C ALA A 101 -5.17 -8.92 -16.44
N SER A 102 -5.71 -7.78 -16.02
CA SER A 102 -5.49 -6.45 -16.64
C SER A 102 -4.11 -5.87 -16.36
N PHE A 103 -3.42 -6.35 -15.31
CA PHE A 103 -2.15 -5.82 -14.87
C PHE A 103 -1.06 -6.87 -14.86
N ASP A 104 0.17 -6.45 -15.18
CA ASP A 104 1.36 -7.28 -15.07
C ASP A 104 1.76 -7.51 -13.60
N ALA A 105 1.56 -6.49 -12.77
CA ALA A 105 1.77 -6.57 -11.32
C ALA A 105 0.89 -5.56 -10.57
N ALA A 106 0.82 -5.71 -9.24
CA ALA A 106 0.24 -4.71 -8.34
C ALA A 106 1.20 -4.39 -7.20
N VAL A 107 1.11 -3.17 -6.68
CA VAL A 107 1.82 -2.74 -5.48
C VAL A 107 0.83 -2.12 -4.50
N ALA A 108 1.10 -2.24 -3.21
CA ALA A 108 0.39 -1.52 -2.16
C ALA A 108 1.37 -1.08 -1.07
N THR A 109 1.21 0.16 -0.61
CA THR A 109 2.10 0.75 0.39
C THR A 109 1.28 1.26 1.56
N PHE A 110 1.43 0.61 2.72
CA PHE A 110 0.72 0.95 3.96
C PHE A 110 -0.80 0.99 3.81
N LEU A 111 -1.34 0.14 2.94
CA LEU A 111 -2.77 0.01 2.69
C LEU A 111 -3.42 -0.99 3.66
N PHE A 112 -2.83 -2.19 3.80
CA PHE A 112 -3.42 -3.26 4.59
C PHE A 112 -3.35 -2.99 6.09
N CYS A 113 -2.39 -2.20 6.57
CA CYS A 113 -2.34 -1.77 7.96
C CYS A 113 -3.51 -0.85 8.37
N VAL A 114 -4.15 -0.16 7.42
CA VAL A 114 -5.31 0.73 7.65
C VAL A 114 -6.65 0.12 7.24
N LEU A 115 -6.62 -0.94 6.44
CA LEU A 115 -7.81 -1.66 6.01
C LEU A 115 -8.38 -2.50 7.16
N ALA A 116 -9.71 -2.51 7.33
CA ALA A 116 -10.36 -3.36 8.33
C ALA A 116 -10.08 -4.85 8.06
N ASN A 117 -10.02 -5.67 9.12
CA ASN A 117 -9.61 -7.08 8.98
C ASN A 117 -10.49 -7.88 8.02
N ASP A 118 -11.80 -7.65 8.06
CA ASP A 118 -12.80 -8.29 7.21
C ASP A 118 -12.70 -7.90 5.72
N LEU A 119 -12.00 -6.79 5.42
CA LEU A 119 -11.80 -6.29 4.07
C LEU A 119 -10.45 -6.73 3.46
N GLN A 120 -9.53 -7.26 4.25
CA GLN A 120 -8.18 -7.59 3.75
C GLN A 120 -8.19 -8.74 2.74
N VAL A 121 -8.87 -9.84 3.05
CA VAL A 121 -8.98 -10.97 2.13
C VAL A 121 -9.77 -10.63 0.87
N PRO A 122 -10.93 -9.93 0.93
CA PRO A 122 -11.59 -9.40 -0.26
C PRO A 122 -10.68 -8.53 -1.14
N ALA A 123 -9.92 -7.60 -0.57
CA ALA A 123 -8.99 -6.76 -1.31
C ALA A 123 -7.88 -7.59 -1.99
N LEU A 124 -7.28 -8.55 -1.27
CA LEU A 124 -6.26 -9.45 -1.84
C LEU A 124 -6.80 -10.34 -2.95
N ARG A 125 -8.05 -10.81 -2.86
CA ARG A 125 -8.72 -11.56 -3.92
C ARG A 125 -8.95 -10.72 -5.16
N GLU A 126 -9.30 -9.44 -5.01
CA GLU A 126 -9.43 -8.53 -6.14
C GLU A 126 -8.07 -8.24 -6.78
N LEU A 127 -7.01 -8.00 -6.01
CA LEU A 127 -5.65 -7.87 -6.54
C LEU A 127 -5.23 -9.15 -7.30
N ARG A 128 -5.51 -10.33 -6.73
CA ARG A 128 -5.28 -11.62 -7.41
C ARG A 128 -6.04 -11.73 -8.73
N ARG A 129 -7.27 -11.28 -8.78
CA ARG A 129 -8.12 -11.35 -9.99
C ARG A 129 -7.61 -10.46 -11.11
N VAL A 130 -7.21 -9.23 -10.77
CA VAL A 130 -6.82 -8.23 -11.79
C VAL A 130 -5.36 -8.35 -12.23
N VAL A 131 -4.50 -8.99 -11.44
CA VAL A 131 -3.13 -9.29 -11.83
C VAL A 131 -3.11 -10.61 -12.61
N ARG A 132 -2.34 -10.65 -13.71
CA ARG A 132 -2.22 -11.84 -14.56
C ARG A 132 -1.68 -13.06 -13.78
N PRO A 133 -1.98 -14.28 -14.23
CA PRO A 133 -1.35 -15.49 -13.70
C PRO A 133 0.17 -15.37 -13.72
N ARG A 134 0.82 -15.82 -12.65
CA ARG A 134 2.27 -15.68 -12.38
C ARG A 134 2.76 -14.23 -12.25
N GLY A 135 1.86 -13.24 -12.27
CA GLY A 135 2.18 -11.84 -11.97
C GLY A 135 2.54 -11.63 -10.50
N SER A 136 3.20 -10.52 -10.22
CA SER A 136 3.70 -10.19 -8.87
C SER A 136 2.79 -9.18 -8.18
N ILE A 137 2.57 -9.39 -6.89
CA ILE A 137 1.96 -8.38 -5.99
C ILE A 137 2.99 -8.05 -4.91
N ARG A 138 3.28 -6.76 -4.70
CA ARG A 138 4.21 -6.33 -3.67
C ARG A 138 3.54 -5.46 -2.64
N LEU A 139 3.69 -5.86 -1.39
CA LEU A 139 3.06 -5.20 -0.26
C LEU A 139 4.15 -4.68 0.68
N LEU A 140 4.16 -3.36 0.90
CA LEU A 140 5.03 -2.72 1.89
C LEU A 140 4.16 -2.33 3.08
N GLU A 141 4.29 -3.08 4.19
CA GLU A 141 3.33 -2.99 5.29
C GLU A 141 3.99 -2.95 6.67
N TYR A 142 3.29 -2.32 7.61
CA TYR A 142 3.61 -2.46 9.01
C TYR A 142 3.25 -3.84 9.52
N VAL A 143 4.16 -4.41 10.31
CA VAL A 143 3.94 -5.67 11.03
C VAL A 143 4.18 -5.49 12.51
N ARG A 144 3.66 -6.43 13.31
CA ARG A 144 3.89 -6.45 14.76
C ARG A 144 5.35 -6.72 15.06
N PRO A 145 6.08 -5.79 15.71
CA PRO A 145 7.48 -5.99 16.02
C PRO A 145 7.72 -7.23 16.89
N ARG A 146 8.81 -7.94 16.63
CA ARG A 146 9.25 -9.10 17.43
C ARG A 146 9.86 -8.65 18.76
N SER A 147 10.57 -7.52 18.78
CA SER A 147 11.22 -6.96 19.97
C SER A 147 10.19 -6.50 21.01
N ARG A 148 10.34 -6.96 22.26
CA ARG A 148 9.47 -6.54 23.39
C ARG A 148 9.60 -5.03 23.69
N LEU A 149 10.83 -4.50 23.65
CA LEU A 149 11.09 -3.07 23.89
C LEU A 149 10.43 -2.20 22.82
N ARG A 150 10.50 -2.62 21.54
CA ARG A 150 9.86 -1.89 20.44
C ARG A 150 8.34 -1.96 20.52
N ARG A 151 7.78 -3.10 20.92
CA ARG A 151 6.34 -3.21 21.18
C ARG A 151 5.87 -2.26 22.27
N LEU A 152 6.65 -2.11 23.33
CA LEU A 152 6.33 -1.16 24.40
C LEU A 152 6.40 0.31 23.90
N SER A 153 7.46 0.64 23.16
CA SER A 153 7.59 1.96 22.52
C SER A 153 6.41 2.26 21.59
N ILE A 154 6.03 1.31 20.73
CA ILE A 154 4.88 1.50 19.82
C ILE A 154 3.57 1.60 20.59
N ALA A 155 3.37 0.85 21.68
CA ALA A 155 2.17 0.92 22.49
C ALA A 155 1.90 2.34 23.03
N VAL A 156 2.95 3.13 23.28
CA VAL A 156 2.82 4.53 23.68
C VAL A 156 2.28 5.41 22.54
N TRP A 157 2.70 5.15 21.31
CA TRP A 157 2.33 5.96 20.14
C TRP A 157 1.12 5.42 19.39
N GLN A 158 0.78 4.15 19.59
CA GLN A 158 -0.32 3.48 18.89
C GLN A 158 -1.68 4.19 19.02
N PRO A 159 -2.10 4.72 20.21
CA PRO A 159 -3.36 5.43 20.30
C PRO A 159 -3.41 6.67 19.40
N TRP A 160 -2.30 7.41 19.31
CA TRP A 160 -2.19 8.56 18.41
C TRP A 160 -2.19 8.14 16.92
N VAL A 161 -1.41 7.11 16.56
CA VAL A 161 -1.37 6.58 15.19
C VAL A 161 -2.73 6.01 14.78
N ALA A 162 -3.39 5.28 15.65
CA ALA A 162 -4.74 4.76 15.41
C ALA A 162 -5.77 5.88 15.25
N TRP A 163 -5.66 6.94 16.06
CA TRP A 163 -6.53 8.11 15.96
C TRP A 163 -6.25 8.92 14.68
N ALA A 164 -4.97 9.20 14.37
CA ALA A 164 -4.58 10.03 13.23
C ALA A 164 -4.74 9.28 11.89
N TYR A 165 -4.26 8.03 11.80
CA TYR A 165 -4.15 7.29 10.54
C TYR A 165 -5.09 6.08 10.43
N GLY A 166 -5.68 5.62 11.55
CA GLY A 166 -6.44 4.36 11.58
C GLY A 166 -5.56 3.12 11.41
N ALA A 167 -4.24 3.28 11.42
CA ALA A 167 -3.31 2.18 11.21
C ALA A 167 -3.20 1.28 12.43
N GLY A 168 -3.16 -0.04 12.20
CA GLY A 168 -2.89 -1.07 13.19
C GLY A 168 -1.55 -1.74 12.90
N PHE A 169 -0.80 -2.05 13.98
CA PHE A 169 0.45 -2.82 13.90
C PHE A 169 0.25 -4.31 14.20
N ASP A 170 -1.01 -4.74 14.31
CA ASP A 170 -1.43 -6.09 14.70
C ASP A 170 -1.95 -6.93 13.52
N ARG A 171 -1.81 -6.41 12.30
CA ARG A 171 -2.30 -7.07 11.10
C ARG A 171 -1.45 -8.28 10.74
N ASN A 172 -2.11 -9.40 10.42
CA ASN A 172 -1.46 -10.63 9.96
C ASN A 172 -1.62 -10.75 8.45
N THR A 173 -0.98 -9.84 7.72
CA THR A 173 -1.09 -9.77 6.26
C THR A 173 -0.64 -11.06 5.57
N GLU A 174 0.38 -11.74 6.10
CA GLU A 174 0.86 -13.02 5.54
C GLU A 174 -0.24 -14.11 5.58
N ALA A 175 -0.99 -14.22 6.70
CA ALA A 175 -2.09 -15.19 6.79
C ALA A 175 -3.20 -14.85 5.80
N HIS A 176 -3.55 -13.57 5.66
CA HIS A 176 -4.58 -13.14 4.71
C HIS A 176 -4.16 -13.34 3.25
N VAL A 177 -2.86 -13.17 2.93
CA VAL A 177 -2.30 -13.49 1.60
C VAL A 177 -2.52 -14.96 1.27
N SER A 178 -2.22 -15.86 2.21
CA SER A 178 -2.42 -17.31 2.03
C SER A 178 -3.91 -17.66 1.91
N GLU A 179 -4.77 -17.04 2.72
CA GLU A 179 -6.23 -17.23 2.65
C GLU A 179 -6.84 -16.74 1.32
N ALA A 180 -6.26 -15.70 0.73
CA ALA A 180 -6.66 -15.21 -0.58
C ALA A 180 -6.20 -16.12 -1.74
N GLY A 181 -5.49 -17.20 -1.45
CA GLY A 181 -4.95 -18.14 -2.43
C GLY A 181 -3.78 -17.57 -3.23
N LEU A 182 -2.98 -16.72 -2.61
CA LEU A 182 -1.76 -16.14 -3.15
C LEU A 182 -0.54 -16.85 -2.55
N GLU A 183 0.58 -16.85 -3.27
CA GLU A 183 1.82 -17.51 -2.85
C GLU A 183 2.86 -16.47 -2.41
N ILE A 184 3.33 -16.54 -1.17
CA ILE A 184 4.41 -15.68 -0.67
C ILE A 184 5.74 -16.23 -1.18
N LEU A 185 6.45 -15.46 -1.99
CA LEU A 185 7.79 -15.81 -2.49
C LEU A 185 8.90 -15.29 -1.58
N ASP A 186 8.70 -14.10 -0.99
CA ASP A 186 9.67 -13.46 -0.12
C ASP A 186 8.97 -12.58 0.91
N ALA A 187 9.53 -12.51 2.11
CA ALA A 187 9.03 -11.72 3.22
C ALA A 187 10.21 -11.13 3.99
N ARG A 188 10.69 -9.96 3.59
CA ARG A 188 11.88 -9.33 4.17
C ARG A 188 11.58 -8.05 4.92
N PHE A 189 12.24 -7.86 6.04
CA PHE A 189 12.20 -6.58 6.75
C PHE A 189 13.06 -5.53 6.03
N VAL A 190 12.50 -4.35 5.82
CA VAL A 190 13.16 -3.22 5.14
C VAL A 190 13.37 -2.02 6.06
N VAL A 191 12.66 -2.00 7.20
CA VAL A 191 12.92 -1.07 8.30
C VAL A 191 12.83 -1.85 9.60
N ASP A 192 13.95 -2.14 10.20
CA ASP A 192 14.07 -2.91 11.45
C ASP A 192 13.20 -4.19 11.42
N ASP A 193 12.42 -4.47 12.48
CA ASP A 193 11.38 -5.51 12.54
C ASP A 193 9.96 -4.92 12.46
N LEU A 194 9.81 -3.71 11.86
CA LEU A 194 8.58 -2.93 11.85
C LEU A 194 7.91 -2.85 10.49
N VAL A 195 8.70 -2.71 9.41
CA VAL A 195 8.19 -2.62 8.05
C VAL A 195 8.71 -3.79 7.23
N GLN A 196 7.80 -4.52 6.63
CA GLN A 196 8.06 -5.69 5.82
C GLN A 196 7.67 -5.43 4.37
N LEU A 197 8.52 -5.88 3.46
CA LEU A 197 8.20 -6.01 2.05
C LEU A 197 7.88 -7.48 1.77
N LEU A 198 6.62 -7.72 1.38
CA LEU A 198 6.15 -9.02 0.91
C LEU A 198 6.17 -9.03 -0.61
N THR A 199 6.80 -10.04 -1.19
CA THR A 199 6.69 -10.37 -2.61
C THR A 199 5.79 -11.58 -2.76
N VAL A 200 4.68 -11.39 -3.44
CA VAL A 200 3.61 -12.37 -3.57
C VAL A 200 3.39 -12.68 -5.05
N ARG A 201 3.08 -13.92 -5.37
CA ARG A 201 2.79 -14.38 -6.73
C ARG A 201 1.33 -14.81 -6.87
N VAL A 202 0.72 -14.42 -7.97
CA VAL A 202 -0.57 -14.97 -8.40
C VAL A 202 -0.31 -16.39 -8.96
N PRO A 203 -0.99 -17.45 -8.47
CA PRO A 203 -0.87 -18.79 -9.02
C PRO A 203 -1.19 -18.83 -10.52
N GLY A 204 -0.60 -19.81 -11.23
CA GLY A 204 -0.81 -20.03 -12.67
C GLY A 204 -2.09 -20.78 -12.97
#